data_6631d7859d9f4a09d9981b623fa4943b
#
_entry.id   6631d7859d9f4a09d9981b623fa4943b
#
_cell.length_a   1.000
_cell.length_b   1.000
_cell.length_c   1.000
_cell.angle_alpha   90.00
_cell.angle_beta   90.00
_cell.angle_gamma   90.00
#
_symmetry.space_group_name_H-M   'P 1'
#
loop_
_entity.id
_entity.type
_entity.pdbx_description
1 polymer ?
#
loop_
_entity_poly.entity_id
_entity_poly.type
_entity_poly.pdbx_seq_one_letter_code
_entity_poly.pdbx_strand_id
1 'polypeptide(L)'
;MNHAGRRLASLTASICIPLLLAACGQSATPTTSGGSVTIAMNTSLSGSFGFFGLANQNALRLAVEKTNAAGGLLGKQIKLEIKDDGTKPDVASDLARTEILNDKIVALFGPVSSSVALAEQTLVARYKIPYLLHTSNTDKLTLQGFNDYTFSVVPNTGMEGRANAIAAAKLPYTRYYLIGPDYEFGHSQLAAFKAKLTQLKPGVTFAEDYPKLGANDYSSYISKIQAYKPEIVYSAEFAGDLITFLNQAKGAGLLGKPDSPKFFGLFDVDTLRNLGAAAPAGVYAYGRAPFFAIKTPQMEQFVRDFQSRYNIPPSDWAVMAYDAYTAWTEGVKKAGSFDAARVVKAMSGMTFQSTRGQLTLRTIDHQVNCSEYEGTLQANPAVGFDTFADVTAVPGTDLLLSPDQVTAARSA
;
A
#
# COMPACT_ATOMS: atom_id res chain seq x y z
N MET A 1 101.24 17.67 -19.51
CA MET A 1 102.26 17.51 -18.43
C MET A 1 101.62 16.77 -17.27
N ASN A 2 102.22 15.61 -16.96
CA ASN A 2 102.17 14.86 -15.70
C ASN A 2 100.81 14.35 -15.16
N HIS A 3 100.61 13.03 -15.30
CA HIS A 3 101.02 11.86 -14.50
C HIS A 3 100.44 11.82 -13.09
N ALA A 4 99.66 10.91 -12.67
CA ALA A 4 99.85 9.54 -12.17
C ALA A 4 98.49 9.11 -11.59
N GLY A 5 97.90 7.99 -11.80
CA GLY A 5 98.37 6.64 -11.57
C GLY A 5 98.20 6.18 -10.14
N ARG A 6 97.14 5.33 -9.89
CA ARG A 6 97.25 4.18 -8.96
C ARG A 6 95.86 3.49 -8.72
N ARG A 7 95.80 2.30 -9.23
CA ARG A 7 95.64 0.97 -8.61
C ARG A 7 94.29 0.70 -7.82
N LEU A 8 93.57 -0.22 -8.41
CA LEU A 8 92.75 -1.32 -7.91
C LEU A 8 92.70 -1.57 -6.40
N ALA A 9 91.50 -1.68 -5.90
CA ALA A 9 91.17 -2.72 -4.93
C ALA A 9 89.65 -3.13 -5.17
N SER A 10 89.48 -4.35 -5.57
CA SER A 10 88.17 -5.05 -5.73
C SER A 10 87.60 -5.36 -4.35
N LEU A 11 86.41 -4.89 -4.07
CA LEU A 11 85.56 -5.36 -2.98
C LEU A 11 84.25 -5.80 -3.57
N THR A 12 84.06 -7.11 -3.63
CA THR A 12 82.80 -7.76 -3.94
C THR A 12 81.86 -7.57 -2.78
N ALA A 13 80.85 -6.70 -2.90
CA ALA A 13 79.76 -6.59 -1.99
C ALA A 13 78.53 -7.36 -2.57
N SER A 14 78.22 -8.49 -1.96
CA SER A 14 76.97 -9.24 -2.22
C SER A 14 75.78 -8.41 -1.79
N ILE A 15 75.00 -7.94 -2.78
CA ILE A 15 73.73 -7.27 -2.53
C ILE A 15 72.67 -8.37 -2.47
N CYS A 16 72.20 -8.71 -1.27
CA CYS A 16 70.94 -9.44 -1.05
C CYS A 16 69.78 -8.50 -1.41
N ILE A 17 69.08 -8.79 -2.52
CA ILE A 17 67.82 -8.16 -2.89
C ILE A 17 66.74 -8.91 -2.17
N PRO A 18 65.95 -8.29 -1.24
CA PRO A 18 64.77 -8.93 -0.74
C PRO A 18 63.67 -8.90 -1.84
N LEU A 19 63.26 -10.08 -2.30
CA LEU A 19 62.03 -10.25 -3.11
C LEU A 19 60.82 -9.81 -2.28
N LEU A 20 60.32 -8.60 -2.51
CA LEU A 20 58.98 -8.17 -2.09
C LEU A 20 57.98 -8.93 -2.94
N LEU A 21 57.38 -9.98 -2.37
CA LEU A 21 56.16 -10.59 -2.85
C LEU A 21 55.05 -9.55 -2.71
N ALA A 22 54.75 -8.84 -3.79
CA ALA A 22 53.50 -8.08 -3.93
C ALA A 22 52.35 -9.10 -3.93
N ALA A 23 51.75 -9.34 -2.77
CA ALA A 23 50.47 -9.99 -2.68
C ALA A 23 49.43 -9.03 -3.32
N CYS A 24 49.09 -9.27 -4.59
CA CYS A 24 47.89 -8.73 -5.19
C CYS A 24 46.73 -9.21 -4.35
N GLY A 25 46.25 -8.37 -3.43
CA GLY A 25 44.95 -8.51 -2.81
C GLY A 25 43.90 -8.43 -3.92
N GLN A 26 43.52 -9.56 -4.47
CA GLN A 26 42.29 -9.67 -5.21
C GLN A 26 41.17 -9.33 -4.21
N SER A 27 40.62 -8.13 -4.34
CA SER A 27 39.31 -7.80 -3.78
C SER A 27 38.36 -8.86 -4.32
N ALA A 28 38.07 -9.86 -3.51
CA ALA A 28 37.05 -10.83 -3.81
C ALA A 28 35.73 -10.04 -3.90
N THR A 29 35.31 -9.71 -5.11
CA THR A 29 33.90 -9.40 -5.41
C THR A 29 33.12 -10.57 -4.85
N PRO A 30 32.14 -10.35 -3.97
CA PRO A 30 31.33 -11.46 -3.51
C PRO A 30 30.61 -12.03 -4.73
N THR A 31 31.09 -13.15 -5.24
CA THR A 31 30.37 -13.97 -6.19
C THR A 31 29.14 -14.49 -5.46
N THR A 32 28.01 -13.85 -5.67
CA THR A 32 26.69 -14.36 -5.27
C THR A 32 26.45 -15.64 -6.04
N SER A 33 26.91 -16.75 -5.49
CA SER A 33 26.62 -18.11 -5.98
C SER A 33 25.21 -18.58 -5.59
N GLY A 34 24.34 -17.67 -5.17
CA GLY A 34 22.96 -17.95 -4.83
C GLY A 34 22.07 -17.66 -6.02
N GLY A 35 21.38 -18.69 -6.56
CA GLY A 35 20.38 -18.54 -7.63
C GLY A 35 19.38 -17.40 -7.36
N SER A 36 18.34 -17.30 -8.16
CA SER A 36 17.27 -16.31 -7.96
C SER A 36 15.96 -17.00 -7.63
N VAL A 37 15.04 -16.25 -7.01
CA VAL A 37 13.63 -16.61 -6.85
C VAL A 37 12.78 -15.54 -7.50
N THR A 38 11.63 -15.94 -8.05
CA THR A 38 10.69 -15.01 -8.71
C THR A 38 9.51 -14.73 -7.80
N ILE A 39 9.16 -13.46 -7.68
CA ILE A 39 7.89 -12.98 -7.12
C ILE A 39 7.13 -12.25 -8.22
N ALA A 40 5.80 -12.25 -8.16
CA ALA A 40 4.97 -11.52 -9.10
C ALA A 40 4.13 -10.45 -8.40
N MET A 41 3.77 -9.42 -9.15
CA MET A 41 2.77 -8.43 -8.79
C MET A 41 1.80 -8.25 -9.95
N ASN A 42 0.53 -8.57 -9.72
CA ASN A 42 -0.55 -8.17 -10.59
C ASN A 42 -1.16 -6.88 -10.04
N THR A 43 -1.24 -5.86 -10.87
CA THR A 43 -1.73 -4.55 -10.45
C THR A 43 -2.29 -3.79 -11.64
N SER A 44 -3.26 -2.92 -11.40
CA SER A 44 -3.88 -2.12 -12.48
C SER A 44 -2.95 -0.98 -12.87
N LEU A 45 -2.23 -1.13 -13.99
CA LEU A 45 -1.34 -0.09 -14.55
C LEU A 45 -2.06 0.79 -15.58
N SER A 46 -3.28 0.45 -15.94
CA SER A 46 -4.12 1.16 -16.89
C SER A 46 -5.50 1.48 -16.31
N GLY A 47 -6.26 2.36 -16.99
CA GLY A 47 -7.60 2.77 -16.57
C GLY A 47 -7.63 3.64 -15.30
N SER A 48 -8.77 3.67 -14.62
CA SER A 48 -9.02 4.54 -13.45
C SER A 48 -8.08 4.31 -12.27
N PHE A 49 -7.48 3.13 -12.17
CA PHE A 49 -6.54 2.74 -11.10
C PHE A 49 -5.07 2.90 -11.48
N GLY A 50 -4.76 3.39 -12.70
CA GLY A 50 -3.40 3.35 -13.24
C GLY A 50 -2.35 4.01 -12.36
N PHE A 51 -2.65 5.11 -11.70
CA PHE A 51 -1.66 5.76 -10.83
C PHE A 51 -1.50 5.04 -9.48
N PHE A 52 -2.51 4.31 -8.98
CA PHE A 52 -2.35 3.44 -7.82
C PHE A 52 -1.41 2.28 -8.15
N GLY A 53 -1.66 1.61 -9.28
CA GLY A 53 -0.79 0.53 -9.74
C GLY A 53 0.64 0.98 -9.97
N LEU A 54 0.84 2.19 -10.53
CA LEU A 54 2.17 2.77 -10.71
C LEU A 54 2.88 3.04 -9.36
N ALA A 55 2.16 3.54 -8.36
CA ALA A 55 2.70 3.75 -7.02
C ALA A 55 3.12 2.42 -6.36
N ASN A 56 2.28 1.39 -6.46
CA ASN A 56 2.59 0.03 -5.99
C ASN A 56 3.84 -0.54 -6.70
N GLN A 57 3.88 -0.44 -8.03
CA GLN A 57 5.02 -0.89 -8.84
C GLN A 57 6.33 -0.22 -8.40
N ASN A 58 6.31 1.10 -8.25
CA ASN A 58 7.49 1.85 -7.87
C ASN A 58 8.00 1.45 -6.48
N ALA A 59 7.11 1.29 -5.51
CA ALA A 59 7.47 0.89 -4.17
C ALA A 59 8.05 -0.53 -4.12
N LEU A 60 7.44 -1.48 -4.83
CA LEU A 60 7.93 -2.86 -4.85
C LEU A 60 9.25 -2.99 -5.60
N ARG A 61 9.44 -2.24 -6.71
CA ARG A 61 10.75 -2.17 -7.39
C ARG A 61 11.84 -1.63 -6.48
N LEU A 62 11.58 -0.52 -5.78
CA LEU A 62 12.54 0.05 -4.82
C LEU A 62 12.90 -0.95 -3.72
N ALA A 63 11.91 -1.65 -3.16
CA ALA A 63 12.12 -2.64 -2.11
C ALA A 63 12.99 -3.82 -2.59
N VAL A 64 12.71 -4.33 -3.79
CA VAL A 64 13.49 -5.42 -4.41
C VAL A 64 14.91 -4.94 -4.77
N GLU A 65 15.08 -3.75 -5.36
CA GLU A 65 16.38 -3.16 -5.65
C GLU A 65 17.26 -3.08 -4.38
N LYS A 66 16.68 -2.59 -3.27
CA LYS A 66 17.39 -2.51 -1.97
C LYS A 66 17.77 -3.88 -1.42
N THR A 67 16.85 -4.86 -1.49
CA THR A 67 17.11 -6.23 -1.06
C THR A 67 18.25 -6.85 -1.86
N ASN A 68 18.22 -6.70 -3.18
CA ASN A 68 19.23 -7.26 -4.07
C ASN A 68 20.60 -6.59 -3.89
N ALA A 69 20.63 -5.27 -3.70
CA ALA A 69 21.86 -4.52 -3.40
C ALA A 69 22.49 -4.94 -2.06
N ALA A 70 21.66 -5.36 -1.09
CA ALA A 70 22.12 -5.89 0.20
C ALA A 70 22.58 -7.38 0.15
N GLY A 71 22.67 -7.97 -1.05
CA GLY A 71 23.11 -9.38 -1.22
C GLY A 71 21.94 -10.36 -1.39
N GLY A 72 20.73 -9.88 -1.57
CA GLY A 72 19.53 -10.69 -1.76
C GLY A 72 18.88 -11.15 -0.46
N LEU A 73 17.89 -12.02 -0.59
CA LEU A 73 17.16 -12.61 0.53
C LEU A 73 17.57 -14.07 0.70
N LEU A 74 18.05 -14.46 1.88
CA LEU A 74 18.67 -15.76 2.14
C LEU A 74 19.76 -16.13 1.07
N GLY A 75 20.53 -15.13 0.61
CA GLY A 75 21.57 -15.30 -0.40
C GLY A 75 21.07 -15.47 -1.85
N LYS A 76 19.77 -15.30 -2.09
CA LYS A 76 19.18 -15.36 -3.45
C LYS A 76 18.74 -13.99 -3.91
N GLN A 77 18.96 -13.69 -5.20
CA GLN A 77 18.44 -12.48 -5.83
C GLN A 77 16.92 -12.63 -6.06
N ILE A 78 16.18 -11.55 -5.86
CA ILE A 78 14.75 -11.50 -6.13
C ILE A 78 14.53 -10.99 -7.55
N LYS A 79 13.84 -11.79 -8.37
CA LYS A 79 13.28 -11.35 -9.65
C LYS A 79 11.86 -10.90 -9.43
N LEU A 80 11.51 -9.72 -9.90
CA LEU A 80 10.18 -9.14 -9.80
C LEU A 80 9.53 -9.09 -11.17
N GLU A 81 8.44 -9.80 -11.34
CA GLU A 81 7.56 -9.70 -12.50
C GLU A 81 6.37 -8.82 -12.15
N ILE A 82 5.99 -7.90 -13.05
CA ILE A 82 4.86 -6.99 -12.86
C ILE A 82 4.00 -7.06 -14.10
N LYS A 83 2.71 -7.32 -13.91
CA LYS A 83 1.73 -7.44 -14.98
C LYS A 83 0.57 -6.46 -14.75
N ASP A 84 0.02 -5.94 -15.85
CA ASP A 84 -1.20 -5.13 -15.84
C ASP A 84 -2.43 -6.06 -15.88
N ASP A 85 -3.22 -6.05 -14.81
CA ASP A 85 -4.47 -6.79 -14.73
C ASP A 85 -5.63 -6.08 -15.44
N GLY A 86 -5.43 -4.80 -15.82
CA GLY A 86 -6.45 -3.96 -16.45
C GLY A 86 -7.72 -3.82 -15.60
N THR A 87 -7.64 -4.06 -14.30
CA THR A 87 -8.77 -4.08 -13.35
C THR A 87 -9.80 -5.20 -13.68
N LYS A 88 -9.37 -6.28 -14.36
CA LYS A 88 -10.24 -7.35 -14.84
C LYS A 88 -9.93 -8.68 -14.11
N PRO A 89 -10.92 -9.25 -13.39
CA PRO A 89 -10.75 -10.49 -12.63
C PRO A 89 -10.32 -11.70 -13.48
N ASP A 90 -10.82 -11.82 -14.73
CA ASP A 90 -10.45 -12.87 -15.67
C ASP A 90 -9.01 -12.76 -16.13
N VAL A 91 -8.58 -11.54 -16.53
CA VAL A 91 -7.19 -11.27 -16.92
C VAL A 91 -6.23 -11.58 -15.77
N ALA A 92 -6.50 -11.07 -14.57
CA ALA A 92 -5.67 -11.32 -13.40
C ALA A 92 -5.57 -12.82 -13.05
N SER A 93 -6.68 -13.54 -13.17
CA SER A 93 -6.71 -14.99 -12.94
C SER A 93 -5.81 -15.76 -13.93
N ASP A 94 -5.81 -15.36 -15.21
CA ASP A 94 -4.95 -15.98 -16.21
C ASP A 94 -3.47 -15.62 -16.03
N LEU A 95 -3.18 -14.39 -15.64
CA LEU A 95 -1.83 -13.96 -15.25
C LEU A 95 -1.33 -14.76 -14.06
N ALA A 96 -2.07 -14.78 -12.95
CA ALA A 96 -1.69 -15.52 -11.74
C ALA A 96 -1.46 -17.01 -12.02
N ARG A 97 -2.32 -17.64 -12.84
CA ARG A 97 -2.13 -19.04 -13.24
C ARG A 97 -0.83 -19.25 -13.99
N THR A 98 -0.50 -18.36 -14.93
CA THR A 98 0.74 -18.42 -15.72
C THR A 98 1.96 -18.27 -14.82
N GLU A 99 1.96 -17.27 -13.97
CA GLU A 99 3.04 -16.97 -13.01
C GLU A 99 3.29 -18.13 -12.05
N ILE A 100 2.22 -18.75 -11.54
CA ILE A 100 2.33 -19.89 -10.63
C ILE A 100 2.87 -21.13 -11.37
N LEU A 101 2.30 -21.46 -12.51
CA LEU A 101 2.59 -22.73 -13.18
C LEU A 101 3.85 -22.70 -14.05
N ASN A 102 4.10 -21.58 -14.74
CA ASN A 102 5.21 -21.45 -15.68
C ASN A 102 6.41 -20.75 -15.04
N ASP A 103 6.19 -19.60 -14.38
CA ASP A 103 7.27 -18.76 -13.86
C ASP A 103 7.71 -19.18 -12.44
N LYS A 104 6.94 -20.10 -11.80
CA LYS A 104 7.25 -20.71 -10.50
C LYS A 104 7.47 -19.67 -9.40
N ILE A 105 6.60 -18.70 -9.33
CA ILE A 105 6.67 -17.65 -8.31
C ILE A 105 6.58 -18.23 -6.90
N VAL A 106 7.26 -17.57 -5.96
CA VAL A 106 7.23 -17.95 -4.53
C VAL A 106 6.31 -17.06 -3.69
N ALA A 107 5.80 -15.97 -4.26
CA ALA A 107 4.78 -15.10 -3.69
C ALA A 107 4.11 -14.26 -4.79
N LEU A 108 2.84 -13.93 -4.59
CA LEU A 108 2.06 -12.99 -5.38
C LEU A 108 1.74 -11.76 -4.55
N PHE A 109 1.89 -10.58 -5.14
CA PHE A 109 1.57 -9.28 -4.55
C PHE A 109 0.47 -8.60 -5.36
N GLY A 110 -0.40 -7.89 -4.72
CA GLY A 110 -1.47 -7.14 -5.39
C GLY A 110 -2.85 -7.51 -4.88
N PRO A 111 -3.86 -7.23 -5.70
CA PRO A 111 -3.95 -6.21 -6.74
C PRO A 111 -4.47 -4.87 -6.19
N VAL A 112 -4.91 -3.94 -7.07
CA VAL A 112 -5.63 -2.73 -6.64
C VAL A 112 -7.11 -3.06 -6.38
N SER A 113 -7.78 -3.73 -7.29
CA SER A 113 -9.22 -4.01 -7.24
C SER A 113 -9.58 -5.15 -6.29
N SER A 114 -10.55 -4.92 -5.41
CA SER A 114 -11.11 -5.95 -4.51
C SER A 114 -11.74 -7.12 -5.26
N SER A 115 -12.42 -6.87 -6.38
CA SER A 115 -13.01 -7.94 -7.20
C SER A 115 -11.94 -8.80 -7.87
N VAL A 116 -10.84 -8.19 -8.30
CA VAL A 116 -9.67 -8.91 -8.83
C VAL A 116 -9.04 -9.77 -7.73
N ALA A 117 -8.86 -9.21 -6.53
CA ALA A 117 -8.27 -9.94 -5.40
C ALA A 117 -9.05 -11.19 -5.01
N LEU A 118 -10.39 -11.12 -5.01
CA LEU A 118 -11.24 -12.28 -4.74
C LEU A 118 -11.07 -13.40 -5.78
N ALA A 119 -10.86 -13.03 -7.05
CA ALA A 119 -10.60 -14.01 -8.11
C ALA A 119 -9.22 -14.67 -7.98
N GLU A 120 -8.16 -13.89 -7.76
CA GLU A 120 -6.80 -14.38 -7.54
C GLU A 120 -6.69 -15.23 -6.27
N GLN A 121 -7.41 -14.84 -5.20
CA GLN A 121 -7.40 -15.55 -3.92
C GLN A 121 -7.77 -17.03 -4.06
N THR A 122 -8.72 -17.35 -4.94
CA THR A 122 -9.11 -18.73 -5.22
C THR A 122 -7.95 -19.55 -5.80
N LEU A 123 -7.13 -18.93 -6.66
CA LEU A 123 -5.98 -19.59 -7.29
C LEU A 123 -4.83 -19.77 -6.28
N VAL A 124 -4.48 -18.71 -5.55
CA VAL A 124 -3.37 -18.80 -4.57
C VAL A 124 -3.67 -19.79 -3.46
N ALA A 125 -4.93 -19.91 -3.01
CA ALA A 125 -5.34 -20.93 -2.05
C ALA A 125 -5.19 -22.34 -2.64
N ARG A 126 -5.63 -22.55 -3.90
CA ARG A 126 -5.53 -23.83 -4.60
C ARG A 126 -4.08 -24.26 -4.81
N TYR A 127 -3.23 -23.35 -5.24
CA TYR A 127 -1.82 -23.63 -5.57
C TYR A 127 -0.86 -23.40 -4.40
N LYS A 128 -1.37 -22.95 -3.25
CA LYS A 128 -0.62 -22.75 -2.01
C LYS A 128 0.52 -21.74 -2.18
N ILE A 129 0.22 -20.56 -2.72
CA ILE A 129 1.16 -19.46 -2.93
C ILE A 129 0.87 -18.34 -1.92
N PRO A 130 1.88 -17.85 -1.15
CA PRO A 130 1.71 -16.66 -0.31
C PRO A 130 1.21 -15.47 -1.12
N TYR A 131 0.11 -14.85 -0.67
CA TYR A 131 -0.55 -13.74 -1.34
C TYR A 131 -0.61 -12.53 -0.42
N LEU A 132 0.02 -11.43 -0.83
CA LEU A 132 0.18 -10.22 -0.05
C LEU A 132 -0.71 -9.11 -0.61
N LEU A 133 -1.79 -8.80 0.07
CA LEU A 133 -2.69 -7.71 -0.30
C LEU A 133 -2.11 -6.38 0.17
N HIS A 134 -1.94 -5.44 -0.76
CA HIS A 134 -1.35 -4.12 -0.47
C HIS A 134 -2.25 -2.93 -0.81
N THR A 135 -3.37 -3.16 -1.49
CA THR A 135 -4.29 -2.09 -1.89
C THR A 135 -5.74 -2.55 -1.84
N SER A 136 -6.06 -3.66 -2.51
CA SER A 136 -7.39 -4.31 -2.43
C SER A 136 -7.71 -4.69 -0.99
N ASN A 137 -8.92 -4.38 -0.54
CA ASN A 137 -9.18 -4.42 0.90
C ASN A 137 -10.60 -4.82 1.31
N THR A 138 -11.41 -5.41 0.41
CA THR A 138 -12.69 -5.94 0.90
C THR A 138 -12.45 -6.89 2.07
N ASP A 139 -13.24 -6.76 3.12
CA ASP A 139 -13.15 -7.60 4.31
C ASP A 139 -13.47 -9.07 4.02
N LYS A 140 -14.17 -9.37 2.93
CA LYS A 140 -14.40 -10.75 2.47
C LYS A 140 -13.11 -11.54 2.28
N LEU A 141 -12.00 -10.88 1.90
CA LEU A 141 -10.70 -11.55 1.67
C LEU A 141 -10.14 -12.20 2.95
N THR A 142 -10.42 -11.63 4.11
CA THR A 142 -9.93 -12.11 5.41
C THR A 142 -11.04 -12.72 6.29
N LEU A 143 -12.30 -12.60 5.86
CA LEU A 143 -13.46 -13.20 6.52
C LEU A 143 -13.99 -14.41 5.74
N GLN A 144 -15.00 -14.26 4.89
CA GLN A 144 -15.64 -15.37 4.17
C GLN A 144 -14.66 -16.12 3.24
N GLY A 145 -13.74 -15.39 2.61
CA GLY A 145 -12.70 -15.95 1.72
C GLY A 145 -11.41 -16.38 2.43
N PHE A 146 -11.36 -16.33 3.76
CA PHE A 146 -10.14 -16.64 4.50
C PHE A 146 -9.52 -17.97 4.07
N ASN A 147 -8.22 -17.96 3.86
CA ASN A 147 -7.37 -19.12 3.67
C ASN A 147 -5.97 -18.86 4.23
N ASP A 148 -5.21 -19.92 4.44
CA ASP A 148 -3.89 -19.84 5.10
C ASP A 148 -2.83 -19.08 4.29
N TYR A 149 -3.06 -18.82 3.01
CA TYR A 149 -2.06 -18.25 2.09
C TYR A 149 -2.25 -16.75 1.83
N THR A 150 -3.39 -16.17 2.21
CA THR A 150 -3.71 -14.74 2.00
C THR A 150 -3.43 -13.91 3.25
N PHE A 151 -2.68 -12.83 3.08
CA PHE A 151 -2.31 -11.89 4.15
C PHE A 151 -2.65 -10.47 3.73
N SER A 152 -3.40 -9.74 4.55
CA SER A 152 -3.77 -8.36 4.29
C SER A 152 -2.89 -7.40 5.10
N VAL A 153 -2.11 -6.58 4.39
CA VAL A 153 -1.22 -5.56 4.99
C VAL A 153 -1.84 -4.16 4.90
N VAL A 154 -3.14 -4.10 4.62
CA VAL A 154 -3.92 -2.87 4.51
C VAL A 154 -5.12 -2.92 5.47
N PRO A 155 -5.69 -1.78 5.87
CA PRO A 155 -6.97 -1.80 6.56
C PRO A 155 -8.04 -2.34 5.63
N ASN A 156 -8.88 -3.26 6.10
CA ASN A 156 -9.99 -3.73 5.28
C ASN A 156 -11.18 -2.76 5.30
N THR A 157 -12.13 -2.94 4.38
CA THR A 157 -13.30 -2.05 4.24
C THR A 157 -14.11 -1.92 5.53
N GLY A 158 -14.20 -3.01 6.31
CA GLY A 158 -14.83 -2.97 7.63
C GLY A 158 -14.06 -2.08 8.62
N MET A 159 -12.72 -2.12 8.61
CA MET A 159 -11.87 -1.24 9.44
C MET A 159 -12.02 0.22 9.02
N GLU A 160 -11.93 0.52 7.74
CA GLU A 160 -12.13 1.89 7.20
C GLU A 160 -13.52 2.43 7.55
N GLY A 161 -14.57 1.66 7.25
CA GLY A 161 -15.94 2.10 7.56
C GLY A 161 -16.14 2.35 9.06
N ARG A 162 -15.55 1.52 9.94
CA ARG A 162 -15.61 1.74 11.39
C ARG A 162 -14.81 2.96 11.83
N ALA A 163 -13.61 3.19 11.29
CA ALA A 163 -12.79 4.37 11.60
C ALA A 163 -13.54 5.65 11.23
N ASN A 164 -13.98 5.74 9.98
CA ASN A 164 -14.69 6.90 9.46
C ASN A 164 -16.02 7.14 10.21
N ALA A 165 -16.71 6.09 10.64
CA ALA A 165 -17.91 6.22 11.47
C ALA A 165 -17.61 6.74 12.88
N ILE A 166 -16.48 6.34 13.47
CA ILE A 166 -16.01 6.86 14.78
C ILE A 166 -15.72 8.37 14.67
N ALA A 167 -15.09 8.82 13.60
CA ALA A 167 -14.89 10.25 13.35
C ALA A 167 -16.21 10.98 13.09
N ALA A 168 -17.04 10.46 12.20
CA ALA A 168 -18.33 11.04 11.84
C ALA A 168 -19.28 11.16 13.06
N ALA A 169 -19.22 10.23 14.01
CA ALA A 169 -20.03 10.26 15.22
C ALA A 169 -19.75 11.50 16.10
N LYS A 170 -18.54 12.07 16.04
CA LYS A 170 -18.15 13.28 16.75
C LYS A 170 -18.66 14.57 16.10
N LEU A 171 -19.05 14.48 14.81
CA LEU A 171 -19.56 15.61 14.05
C LEU A 171 -21.05 15.90 14.40
N PRO A 172 -21.54 17.12 14.26
CA PRO A 172 -22.91 17.48 14.66
C PRO A 172 -23.98 17.00 13.65
N TYR A 173 -23.61 16.31 12.59
CA TYR A 173 -24.49 15.96 11.46
C TYR A 173 -25.25 14.67 11.72
N THR A 174 -26.50 14.60 11.25
CA THR A 174 -27.42 13.46 11.40
C THR A 174 -27.99 12.98 10.08
N ARG A 175 -27.90 13.80 9.01
CA ARG A 175 -28.41 13.45 7.69
C ARG A 175 -27.27 13.34 6.67
N TYR A 176 -26.96 12.10 6.32
CA TYR A 176 -25.84 11.73 5.46
C TYR A 176 -26.32 11.31 4.07
N TYR A 177 -25.57 11.69 3.05
CA TYR A 177 -25.64 11.07 1.75
C TYR A 177 -24.39 10.25 1.51
N LEU A 178 -24.53 8.98 1.17
CA LEU A 178 -23.40 8.08 0.92
C LEU A 178 -23.25 7.90 -0.57
N ILE A 179 -22.01 8.01 -1.08
CA ILE A 179 -21.72 7.78 -2.49
C ILE A 179 -20.42 6.95 -2.60
N GLY A 180 -20.43 5.91 -3.42
CA GLY A 180 -19.26 5.06 -3.65
C GLY A 180 -19.39 4.26 -4.93
N PRO A 181 -18.27 3.82 -5.52
CA PRO A 181 -18.31 3.17 -6.83
C PRO A 181 -19.05 1.84 -6.80
N ASP A 182 -19.80 1.54 -7.88
CA ASP A 182 -20.63 0.34 -8.03
C ASP A 182 -19.78 -0.91 -8.27
N TYR A 183 -19.07 -1.34 -7.24
CA TYR A 183 -18.38 -2.63 -7.17
C TYR A 183 -18.08 -3.02 -5.71
N GLU A 184 -17.44 -4.16 -5.49
CA GLU A 184 -17.25 -4.79 -4.18
C GLU A 184 -16.74 -3.81 -3.08
N PHE A 185 -15.74 -2.98 -3.39
CA PHE A 185 -15.19 -2.02 -2.43
C PHE A 185 -16.23 -1.00 -1.96
N GLY A 186 -16.91 -0.33 -2.91
CA GLY A 186 -17.86 0.73 -2.58
C GLY A 186 -19.02 0.22 -1.72
N HIS A 187 -19.59 -0.94 -2.09
CA HIS A 187 -20.66 -1.55 -1.31
C HIS A 187 -20.22 -1.95 0.10
N SER A 188 -19.08 -2.62 0.23
CA SER A 188 -18.55 -3.06 1.53
C SER A 188 -18.20 -1.87 2.43
N GLN A 189 -17.56 -0.85 1.89
CA GLN A 189 -17.15 0.37 2.61
C GLN A 189 -18.36 1.13 3.16
N LEU A 190 -19.34 1.44 2.30
CA LEU A 190 -20.53 2.19 2.72
C LEU A 190 -21.39 1.41 3.71
N ALA A 191 -21.51 0.09 3.52
CA ALA A 191 -22.24 -0.77 4.46
C ALA A 191 -21.60 -0.76 5.86
N ALA A 192 -20.27 -0.89 5.94
CA ALA A 192 -19.53 -0.86 7.20
C ALA A 192 -19.66 0.50 7.92
N PHE A 193 -19.52 1.61 7.17
CA PHE A 193 -19.72 2.95 7.69
C PHE A 193 -21.13 3.14 8.25
N LYS A 194 -22.16 2.81 7.44
CA LYS A 194 -23.57 2.95 7.82
C LYS A 194 -23.90 2.14 9.07
N ALA A 195 -23.50 0.88 9.12
CA ALA A 195 -23.73 0.01 10.27
C ALA A 195 -23.10 0.57 11.54
N LYS A 196 -21.84 0.97 11.49
CA LYS A 196 -21.12 1.49 12.67
C LYS A 196 -21.64 2.84 13.10
N LEU A 197 -21.91 3.75 12.18
CA LEU A 197 -22.44 5.09 12.53
C LEU A 197 -23.85 5.00 13.13
N THR A 198 -24.72 4.12 12.63
CA THR A 198 -26.05 3.86 13.23
C THR A 198 -25.93 3.38 14.68
N GLN A 199 -24.93 2.51 14.96
CA GLN A 199 -24.65 2.04 16.31
C GLN A 199 -24.17 3.17 17.25
N LEU A 200 -23.28 4.03 16.76
CA LEU A 200 -22.66 5.09 17.58
C LEU A 200 -23.55 6.31 17.76
N LYS A 201 -24.41 6.59 16.78
CA LYS A 201 -25.24 7.79 16.74
C LYS A 201 -26.67 7.41 16.30
N PRO A 202 -27.51 6.90 17.22
CA PRO A 202 -28.90 6.58 16.91
C PRO A 202 -29.66 7.79 16.34
N GLY A 203 -30.50 7.57 15.35
CA GLY A 203 -31.28 8.62 14.70
C GLY A 203 -30.62 9.25 13.47
N VAL A 204 -29.42 8.82 13.07
CA VAL A 204 -28.86 9.21 11.77
C VAL A 204 -29.70 8.63 10.62
N THR A 205 -29.79 9.40 9.55
CA THR A 205 -30.51 9.00 8.33
C THR A 205 -29.58 9.01 7.13
N PHE A 206 -29.85 8.13 6.18
CA PHE A 206 -29.00 7.94 5.01
C PHE A 206 -29.83 7.90 3.72
N ALA A 207 -29.27 8.47 2.65
CA ALA A 207 -29.52 8.09 1.28
C ALA A 207 -28.22 7.62 0.67
N GLU A 208 -28.25 6.77 -0.34
CA GLU A 208 -27.06 6.19 -0.94
C GLU A 208 -27.22 5.98 -2.45
N ASP A 209 -26.12 6.17 -3.18
CA ASP A 209 -26.03 5.86 -4.61
C ASP A 209 -24.65 5.27 -4.92
N TYR A 210 -24.63 4.49 -6.00
CA TYR A 210 -23.43 3.78 -6.47
C TYR A 210 -23.20 4.09 -7.95
N PRO A 211 -22.42 5.15 -8.27
CA PRO A 211 -21.97 5.42 -9.63
C PRO A 211 -21.13 4.28 -10.19
N LYS A 212 -21.27 4.02 -11.48
CA LYS A 212 -20.40 3.05 -12.15
C LYS A 212 -18.94 3.47 -12.02
N LEU A 213 -18.06 2.51 -11.70
CA LEU A 213 -16.61 2.73 -11.66
C LEU A 213 -16.11 3.32 -12.99
N GLY A 214 -15.35 4.42 -12.93
CA GLY A 214 -14.92 5.19 -14.09
C GLY A 214 -16.01 6.08 -14.69
N ALA A 215 -17.01 6.49 -13.92
CA ALA A 215 -18.05 7.40 -14.37
C ALA A 215 -17.46 8.78 -14.76
N ASN A 216 -17.84 9.26 -15.94
CA ASN A 216 -17.44 10.60 -16.42
C ASN A 216 -18.50 11.67 -16.16
N ASP A 217 -19.71 11.27 -15.74
CA ASP A 217 -20.85 12.16 -15.49
C ASP A 217 -21.54 11.80 -14.18
N TYR A 218 -21.50 12.73 -13.24
CA TYR A 218 -22.12 12.64 -11.92
C TYR A 218 -23.37 13.53 -11.78
N SER A 219 -23.83 14.19 -12.85
CA SER A 219 -24.91 15.20 -12.81
C SER A 219 -26.21 14.67 -12.21
N SER A 220 -26.61 13.43 -12.55
CA SER A 220 -27.80 12.79 -12.00
C SER A 220 -27.66 12.51 -10.49
N TYR A 221 -26.50 12.07 -10.04
CA TYR A 221 -26.22 11.82 -8.61
C TYR A 221 -26.18 13.14 -7.83
N ILE A 222 -25.53 14.17 -8.38
CA ILE A 222 -25.48 15.51 -7.78
C ILE A 222 -26.91 16.08 -7.60
N SER A 223 -27.77 15.90 -8.60
CA SER A 223 -29.19 16.33 -8.51
C SER A 223 -29.94 15.59 -7.40
N LYS A 224 -29.73 14.29 -7.21
CA LYS A 224 -30.31 13.51 -6.11
C LYS A 224 -29.79 13.98 -4.75
N ILE A 225 -28.47 14.25 -4.64
CA ILE A 225 -27.87 14.79 -3.41
C ILE A 225 -28.51 16.14 -3.06
N GLN A 226 -28.63 17.05 -4.03
CA GLN A 226 -29.28 18.34 -3.84
C GLN A 226 -30.74 18.21 -3.41
N ALA A 227 -31.49 17.28 -4.00
CA ALA A 227 -32.90 17.01 -3.64
C ALA A 227 -33.03 16.44 -2.22
N TYR A 228 -32.13 15.56 -1.79
CA TYR A 228 -32.11 14.98 -0.45
C TYR A 228 -31.73 15.99 0.64
N LYS A 229 -30.95 17.03 0.28
CA LYS A 229 -30.43 18.08 1.18
C LYS A 229 -29.69 17.51 2.39
N PRO A 230 -28.61 16.73 2.20
CA PRO A 230 -27.83 16.20 3.31
C PRO A 230 -27.11 17.32 4.06
N GLU A 231 -26.73 17.06 5.31
CA GLU A 231 -25.79 17.93 6.05
C GLU A 231 -24.34 17.62 5.69
N ILE A 232 -24.09 16.35 5.29
CA ILE A 232 -22.77 15.87 4.91
C ILE A 232 -22.89 14.78 3.84
N VAL A 233 -21.97 14.81 2.87
CA VAL A 233 -21.76 13.73 1.90
C VAL A 233 -20.54 12.92 2.35
N TYR A 234 -20.74 11.64 2.64
CA TYR A 234 -19.65 10.68 2.86
C TYR A 234 -19.39 9.93 1.56
N SER A 235 -18.14 9.94 1.13
CA SER A 235 -17.74 9.39 -0.16
C SER A 235 -16.70 8.28 -0.01
N ALA A 236 -16.98 7.12 -0.60
CA ALA A 236 -16.02 6.07 -0.90
C ALA A 236 -15.49 6.15 -2.34
N GLU A 237 -15.83 7.22 -3.09
CA GLU A 237 -15.16 7.51 -4.36
C GLU A 237 -13.68 7.82 -4.12
N PHE A 238 -12.85 7.50 -5.08
CA PHE A 238 -11.39 7.67 -4.99
C PHE A 238 -10.81 8.02 -6.35
N ALA A 239 -9.54 8.44 -6.36
CA ALA A 239 -8.79 8.67 -7.58
C ALA A 239 -9.49 9.62 -8.56
N GLY A 240 -9.49 9.25 -9.85
CA GLY A 240 -10.11 10.04 -10.92
C GLY A 240 -11.61 10.22 -10.75
N ASP A 241 -12.30 9.23 -10.19
CA ASP A 241 -13.75 9.27 -9.94
C ASP A 241 -14.07 10.32 -8.87
N LEU A 242 -13.32 10.36 -7.77
CA LEU A 242 -13.45 11.40 -6.75
C LEU A 242 -13.16 12.80 -7.32
N ILE A 243 -12.08 12.94 -8.10
CA ILE A 243 -11.72 14.23 -8.73
C ILE A 243 -12.83 14.71 -9.67
N THR A 244 -13.39 13.81 -10.49
CA THR A 244 -14.48 14.11 -11.41
C THR A 244 -15.73 14.52 -10.64
N PHE A 245 -16.10 13.78 -9.61
CA PHE A 245 -17.23 14.10 -8.75
C PHE A 245 -17.08 15.48 -8.09
N LEU A 246 -15.93 15.74 -7.45
CA LEU A 246 -15.68 17.02 -6.75
C LEU A 246 -15.75 18.22 -7.71
N ASN A 247 -15.17 18.11 -8.91
CA ASN A 247 -15.21 19.17 -9.92
C ASN A 247 -16.64 19.45 -10.38
N GLN A 248 -17.42 18.42 -10.68
CA GLN A 248 -18.81 18.55 -11.10
C GLN A 248 -19.70 19.05 -9.96
N ALA A 249 -19.52 18.57 -8.74
CA ALA A 249 -20.24 18.99 -7.55
C ALA A 249 -20.00 20.48 -7.25
N LYS A 250 -18.76 20.96 -7.40
CA LYS A 250 -18.42 22.38 -7.28
C LYS A 250 -19.07 23.19 -8.41
N GLY A 251 -18.98 22.74 -9.66
CA GLY A 251 -19.57 23.41 -10.82
C GLY A 251 -21.09 23.52 -10.72
N ALA A 252 -21.76 22.51 -10.19
CA ALA A 252 -23.21 22.49 -9.95
C ALA A 252 -23.63 23.25 -8.66
N GLY A 253 -22.67 23.79 -7.90
CA GLY A 253 -22.93 24.50 -6.66
C GLY A 253 -23.43 23.65 -5.51
N LEU A 254 -23.17 22.32 -5.54
CA LEU A 254 -23.39 21.41 -4.43
C LEU A 254 -22.34 21.62 -3.33
N LEU A 255 -21.08 21.86 -3.72
CA LEU A 255 -19.97 22.07 -2.79
C LEU A 255 -19.37 23.49 -2.99
N GLY A 256 -18.66 23.97 -1.98
CA GLY A 256 -17.90 25.21 -2.04
C GLY A 256 -18.64 26.50 -1.66
N LYS A 257 -19.89 26.41 -1.19
CA LYS A 257 -20.67 27.56 -0.67
C LYS A 257 -20.80 27.43 0.87
N PRO A 258 -21.07 28.53 1.60
CA PRO A 258 -21.22 28.48 3.05
C PRO A 258 -22.34 27.56 3.55
N ASP A 259 -23.42 27.41 2.78
CA ASP A 259 -24.59 26.56 3.03
C ASP A 259 -24.52 25.19 2.38
N SER A 260 -23.41 24.89 1.70
CA SER A 260 -23.19 23.56 1.10
C SER A 260 -23.09 22.48 2.17
N PRO A 261 -23.50 21.23 1.86
CA PRO A 261 -23.20 20.11 2.73
C PRO A 261 -21.68 19.97 2.92
N LYS A 262 -21.29 19.49 4.07
CA LYS A 262 -19.90 19.10 4.29
C LYS A 262 -19.55 17.87 3.47
N PHE A 263 -18.27 17.64 3.27
CA PHE A 263 -17.78 16.48 2.53
C PHE A 263 -16.78 15.70 3.39
N PHE A 264 -16.85 14.37 3.34
CA PHE A 264 -15.92 13.48 4.01
C PHE A 264 -15.53 12.35 3.04
N GLY A 265 -14.28 12.21 2.70
CA GLY A 265 -13.84 11.25 1.68
C GLY A 265 -12.39 10.80 1.79
N LEU A 266 -12.03 9.83 0.93
CA LEU A 266 -10.68 9.28 0.81
C LEU A 266 -9.79 10.24 0.02
N PHE A 267 -8.77 10.79 0.68
CA PHE A 267 -7.80 11.68 0.05
C PHE A 267 -6.37 11.16 0.22
N ASP A 268 -6.01 10.22 -0.63
CA ASP A 268 -4.63 9.77 -0.72
C ASP A 268 -3.73 10.84 -1.38
N VAL A 269 -2.40 10.69 -1.20
CA VAL A 269 -1.41 11.67 -1.67
C VAL A 269 -1.46 11.86 -3.19
N ASP A 270 -1.72 10.82 -3.98
CA ASP A 270 -1.79 10.95 -5.44
C ASP A 270 -3.04 11.74 -5.85
N THR A 271 -4.18 11.50 -5.19
CA THR A 271 -5.40 12.29 -5.38
C THR A 271 -5.18 13.75 -5.00
N LEU A 272 -4.56 14.03 -3.85
CA LEU A 272 -4.25 15.39 -3.38
C LEU A 272 -3.32 16.13 -4.34
N ARG A 273 -2.30 15.46 -4.85
CA ARG A 273 -1.38 16.04 -5.84
C ARG A 273 -2.07 16.39 -7.15
N ASN A 274 -2.99 15.52 -7.62
CA ASN A 274 -3.74 15.76 -8.85
C ASN A 274 -4.80 16.85 -8.69
N LEU A 275 -5.42 16.98 -7.52
CA LEU A 275 -6.33 18.08 -7.21
C LEU A 275 -5.59 19.41 -7.09
N GLY A 276 -4.38 19.42 -6.55
CA GLY A 276 -3.61 20.64 -6.32
C GLY A 276 -4.44 21.69 -5.57
N ALA A 277 -4.43 22.92 -6.06
CA ALA A 277 -5.21 24.03 -5.48
C ALA A 277 -6.74 23.92 -5.69
N ALA A 278 -7.23 22.91 -6.40
CA ALA A 278 -8.66 22.66 -6.57
C ALA A 278 -9.27 21.84 -5.41
N ALA A 279 -8.44 21.31 -4.54
CA ALA A 279 -8.90 20.60 -3.34
C ALA A 279 -9.77 21.53 -2.48
N PRO A 280 -10.98 21.10 -2.06
CA PRO A 280 -11.85 21.95 -1.26
C PRO A 280 -11.32 22.07 0.17
N ALA A 281 -11.04 23.30 0.62
CA ALA A 281 -10.56 23.55 1.98
C ALA A 281 -11.62 23.17 3.04
N GLY A 282 -11.15 22.66 4.19
CA GLY A 282 -12.01 22.33 5.33
C GLY A 282 -12.88 21.09 5.12
N VAL A 283 -12.54 20.27 4.13
CA VAL A 283 -13.16 18.96 3.89
C VAL A 283 -12.61 17.97 4.90
N TYR A 284 -13.47 17.13 5.46
CA TYR A 284 -13.04 15.98 6.26
C TYR A 284 -12.42 14.94 5.33
N ALA A 285 -11.24 14.49 5.69
CA ALA A 285 -10.44 13.59 4.89
C ALA A 285 -10.01 12.38 5.71
N TYR A 286 -9.90 11.23 5.04
CA TYR A 286 -9.22 10.07 5.61
C TYR A 286 -8.21 9.49 4.62
N GLY A 287 -7.24 8.76 5.15
CA GLY A 287 -6.21 8.08 4.38
C GLY A 287 -5.66 6.87 5.14
N ARG A 288 -5.16 5.89 4.40
CA ARG A 288 -4.70 4.61 4.94
C ARG A 288 -3.27 4.64 5.45
N ALA A 289 -2.42 5.44 4.82
CA ALA A 289 -1.00 5.51 5.15
C ALA A 289 -0.36 6.83 4.70
N PRO A 290 -0.94 8.00 5.01
CA PRO A 290 -0.43 9.28 4.57
C PRO A 290 0.94 9.57 5.22
N PHE A 291 2.00 9.56 4.43
CA PHE A 291 3.39 9.67 4.91
C PHE A 291 3.62 10.90 5.80
N PHE A 292 2.92 11.99 5.53
CA PHE A 292 3.05 13.23 6.29
C PHE A 292 2.50 13.15 7.73
N ALA A 293 1.60 12.18 8.00
CA ALA A 293 1.02 11.94 9.32
C ALA A 293 1.79 10.90 10.14
N ILE A 294 2.61 10.06 9.49
CA ILE A 294 3.30 8.93 10.13
C ILE A 294 4.75 9.30 10.44
N LYS A 295 5.08 9.38 11.73
CA LYS A 295 6.40 9.85 12.22
C LYS A 295 7.22 8.69 12.76
N THR A 296 7.67 7.80 11.87
CA THR A 296 8.60 6.72 12.19
C THR A 296 9.90 6.89 11.44
N PRO A 297 11.04 6.44 11.99
CA PRO A 297 12.31 6.47 11.26
C PRO A 297 12.26 5.70 9.93
N GLN A 298 11.47 4.61 9.88
CA GLN A 298 11.27 3.79 8.69
C GLN A 298 10.50 4.54 7.61
N MET A 299 9.43 5.27 7.99
CA MET A 299 8.69 6.13 7.05
C MET A 299 9.58 7.24 6.49
N GLU A 300 10.31 7.93 7.36
CA GLU A 300 11.22 9.00 6.93
C GLU A 300 12.28 8.48 5.95
N GLN A 301 12.85 7.30 6.23
CA GLN A 301 13.83 6.68 5.32
C GLN A 301 13.17 6.28 3.99
N PHE A 302 11.98 5.67 4.04
CA PHE A 302 11.25 5.29 2.83
C PHE A 302 10.91 6.52 1.96
N VAL A 303 10.45 7.60 2.57
CA VAL A 303 10.16 8.87 1.86
C VAL A 303 11.41 9.40 1.16
N ARG A 304 12.56 9.46 1.85
CA ARG A 304 13.83 9.91 1.24
C ARG A 304 14.24 9.03 0.05
N ASP A 305 14.19 7.72 0.23
CA ASP A 305 14.60 6.76 -0.81
C ASP A 305 13.67 6.84 -2.02
N PHE A 306 12.35 6.91 -1.79
CA PHE A 306 11.34 6.99 -2.83
C PHE A 306 11.45 8.30 -3.62
N GLN A 307 11.57 9.44 -2.92
CA GLN A 307 11.77 10.74 -3.54
C GLN A 307 13.07 10.81 -4.34
N SER A 308 14.16 10.27 -3.80
CA SER A 308 15.45 10.20 -4.51
C SER A 308 15.34 9.39 -5.80
N ARG A 309 14.55 8.34 -5.82
CA ARG A 309 14.41 7.41 -6.96
C ARG A 309 13.42 7.88 -8.01
N TYR A 310 12.30 8.50 -7.58
CA TYR A 310 11.17 8.80 -8.45
C TYR A 310 10.81 10.30 -8.56
N ASN A 311 11.48 11.16 -7.80
CA ASN A 311 11.30 12.61 -7.81
C ASN A 311 9.90 13.08 -7.36
N ILE A 312 9.18 12.22 -6.65
CA ILE A 312 7.85 12.48 -6.08
C ILE A 312 7.77 11.87 -4.68
N PRO A 313 6.96 12.41 -3.75
CA PRO A 313 6.71 11.75 -2.48
C PRO A 313 5.92 10.44 -2.69
N PRO A 314 6.08 9.43 -1.79
CA PRO A 314 5.27 8.22 -1.86
C PRO A 314 3.81 8.52 -1.51
N SER A 315 2.89 7.83 -2.17
CA SER A 315 1.48 7.80 -1.76
C SER A 315 1.22 6.68 -0.75
N ASP A 316 0.01 6.68 -0.17
CA ASP A 316 -0.49 5.63 0.70
C ASP A 316 -0.30 4.24 0.08
N TRP A 317 -0.57 4.13 -1.23
CA TRP A 317 -0.43 2.91 -2.02
C TRP A 317 1.01 2.43 -2.10
N ALA A 318 1.96 3.33 -2.29
CA ALA A 318 3.39 3.03 -2.29
C ALA A 318 3.85 2.56 -0.89
N VAL A 319 3.40 3.23 0.17
CA VAL A 319 3.70 2.84 1.56
C VAL A 319 3.23 1.43 1.85
N MET A 320 1.97 1.11 1.50
CA MET A 320 1.39 -0.20 1.79
C MET A 320 2.02 -1.32 0.96
N ALA A 321 2.37 -1.06 -0.31
CA ALA A 321 3.08 -2.05 -1.13
C ALA A 321 4.49 -2.34 -0.60
N TYR A 322 5.20 -1.32 -0.13
CA TYR A 322 6.50 -1.48 0.51
C TYR A 322 6.39 -2.31 1.81
N ASP A 323 5.38 -2.04 2.63
CA ASP A 323 5.13 -2.79 3.86
C ASP A 323 4.70 -4.25 3.60
N ALA A 324 3.96 -4.51 2.53
CA ALA A 324 3.60 -5.87 2.12
C ALA A 324 4.85 -6.69 1.75
N TYR A 325 5.78 -6.09 1.01
CA TYR A 325 7.07 -6.72 0.72
C TYR A 325 7.89 -6.93 2.00
N THR A 326 7.90 -5.95 2.90
CA THR A 326 8.57 -6.07 4.19
C THR A 326 8.01 -7.23 5.01
N ALA A 327 6.69 -7.37 5.11
CA ALA A 327 6.03 -8.48 5.80
C ALA A 327 6.45 -9.84 5.22
N TRP A 328 6.45 -9.97 3.89
CA TRP A 328 6.88 -11.20 3.23
C TRP A 328 8.35 -11.51 3.48
N THR A 329 9.25 -10.54 3.35
CA THR A 329 10.69 -10.75 3.56
C THR A 329 11.01 -11.15 5.01
N GLU A 330 10.34 -10.54 5.99
CA GLU A 330 10.46 -10.94 7.40
C GLU A 330 9.91 -12.34 7.64
N GLY A 331 8.80 -12.70 6.97
CA GLY A 331 8.27 -14.07 6.98
C GLY A 331 9.26 -15.10 6.42
N VAL A 332 9.90 -14.80 5.28
CA VAL A 332 10.95 -15.64 4.66
C VAL A 332 12.17 -15.78 5.55
N LYS A 333 12.65 -14.69 6.15
CA LYS A 333 13.78 -14.71 7.10
C LYS A 333 13.46 -15.57 8.31
N LYS A 334 12.29 -15.38 8.92
CA LYS A 334 11.82 -16.16 10.07
C LYS A 334 11.62 -17.64 9.75
N ALA A 335 11.16 -17.96 8.54
CA ALA A 335 11.02 -19.33 8.04
C ALA A 335 12.38 -19.98 7.71
N GLY A 336 13.41 -19.18 7.41
CA GLY A 336 14.68 -19.62 6.87
C GLY A 336 14.54 -20.35 5.51
N SER A 337 13.50 -20.00 4.74
CA SER A 337 13.11 -20.74 3.54
C SER A 337 12.17 -19.91 2.65
N PHE A 338 12.14 -20.25 1.34
CA PHE A 338 11.12 -19.79 0.39
C PHE A 338 9.96 -20.79 0.23
N ASP A 339 9.97 -21.90 0.96
CA ASP A 339 8.85 -22.84 0.96
C ASP A 339 7.57 -22.17 1.46
N ALA A 340 6.53 -22.22 0.65
CA ALA A 340 5.29 -21.50 0.91
C ALA A 340 4.64 -21.87 2.26
N ALA A 341 4.59 -23.16 2.61
CA ALA A 341 3.97 -23.59 3.86
C ALA A 341 4.74 -23.10 5.08
N ARG A 342 6.07 -23.08 4.99
CA ARG A 342 6.94 -22.55 6.06
C ARG A 342 6.80 -21.04 6.19
N VAL A 343 6.73 -20.32 5.04
CA VAL A 343 6.58 -18.87 5.02
C VAL A 343 5.24 -18.45 5.62
N VAL A 344 4.12 -19.00 5.18
CA VAL A 344 2.79 -18.65 5.71
C VAL A 344 2.67 -18.99 7.20
N LYS A 345 3.23 -20.09 7.64
CA LYS A 345 3.28 -20.44 9.05
C LYS A 345 4.09 -19.42 9.87
N ALA A 346 5.21 -18.95 9.33
CA ALA A 346 6.03 -17.92 9.97
C ALA A 346 5.35 -16.55 10.02
N MET A 347 4.58 -16.20 8.98
CA MET A 347 3.86 -14.93 8.89
C MET A 347 2.61 -14.89 9.77
N SER A 348 1.90 -16.00 9.95
CA SER A 348 0.71 -16.06 10.81
C SER A 348 1.06 -15.71 12.25
N GLY A 349 0.44 -14.68 12.80
CA GLY A 349 0.72 -14.14 14.13
C GLY A 349 2.04 -13.35 14.22
N MET A 350 2.70 -13.06 13.10
CA MET A 350 3.98 -12.35 13.09
C MET A 350 3.80 -10.85 13.35
N THR A 351 4.63 -10.33 14.25
CA THR A 351 4.86 -8.89 14.41
C THR A 351 6.13 -8.51 13.66
N PHE A 352 6.07 -7.42 12.90
CA PHE A 352 7.19 -6.91 12.10
C PHE A 352 7.26 -5.39 12.13
N GLN A 353 8.45 -4.84 11.87
CA GLN A 353 8.66 -3.41 11.78
C GLN A 353 8.38 -2.92 10.36
N SER A 354 7.38 -2.07 10.22
CA SER A 354 6.95 -1.48 8.95
C SER A 354 7.28 0.02 8.86
N THR A 355 6.99 0.64 7.75
CA THR A 355 7.03 2.11 7.61
C THR A 355 6.02 2.80 8.54
N ARG A 356 4.89 2.13 8.84
CA ARG A 356 3.83 2.61 9.73
C ARG A 356 4.05 2.26 11.22
N GLY A 357 5.25 1.79 11.57
CA GLY A 357 5.59 1.31 12.90
C GLY A 357 5.45 -0.20 13.02
N GLN A 358 5.27 -0.68 14.26
CA GLN A 358 5.12 -2.10 14.53
C GLN A 358 3.72 -2.59 14.14
N LEU A 359 3.66 -3.53 13.23
CA LEU A 359 2.42 -4.15 12.75
C LEU A 359 2.40 -5.65 13.08
N THR A 360 1.21 -6.17 13.35
CA THR A 360 0.99 -7.60 13.63
C THR A 360 -0.04 -8.17 12.66
N LEU A 361 0.33 -9.24 11.95
CA LEU A 361 -0.60 -10.06 11.19
C LEU A 361 -1.30 -11.02 12.15
N ARG A 362 -2.61 -10.88 12.34
CA ARG A 362 -3.34 -11.73 13.29
C ARG A 362 -3.41 -13.18 12.81
N THR A 363 -3.32 -14.12 13.72
CA THR A 363 -3.44 -15.56 13.40
C THR A 363 -4.82 -15.93 12.88
N ILE A 364 -5.87 -15.28 13.42
CA ILE A 364 -7.25 -15.68 13.14
C ILE A 364 -7.71 -15.34 11.72
N ASP A 365 -7.22 -14.24 11.15
CA ASP A 365 -7.72 -13.73 9.85
C ASP A 365 -6.62 -13.19 8.94
N HIS A 366 -5.37 -13.27 9.35
CA HIS A 366 -4.21 -12.71 8.65
C HIS A 366 -4.35 -11.21 8.30
N GLN A 367 -5.23 -10.51 9.00
CA GLN A 367 -5.42 -9.08 8.88
C GLN A 367 -4.42 -8.34 9.76
N VAL A 368 -3.78 -7.31 9.21
CA VAL A 368 -2.87 -6.44 9.96
C VAL A 368 -3.64 -5.45 10.85
N ASN A 369 -3.05 -5.10 12.00
CA ASN A 369 -3.59 -4.14 12.96
C ASN A 369 -3.19 -2.68 12.66
N CYS A 370 -3.22 -2.28 11.39
CA CYS A 370 -2.83 -0.92 11.02
C CYS A 370 -3.91 0.11 11.37
N SER A 371 -3.47 1.34 11.68
CA SER A 371 -4.35 2.48 11.94
C SER A 371 -4.91 3.08 10.65
N GLU A 372 -6.02 3.82 10.79
CA GLU A 372 -6.56 4.76 9.82
C GLU A 372 -6.28 6.19 10.30
N TYR A 373 -6.16 7.11 9.36
CA TYR A 373 -5.80 8.50 9.63
C TYR A 373 -6.89 9.43 9.12
N GLU A 374 -7.32 10.34 9.96
CA GLU A 374 -8.39 11.28 9.68
C GLU A 374 -7.96 12.70 10.03
N GLY A 375 -8.51 13.67 9.32
CA GLY A 375 -8.23 15.09 9.54
C GLY A 375 -9.07 15.97 8.65
N THR A 376 -8.68 17.23 8.53
CA THR A 376 -9.28 18.19 7.60
C THR A 376 -8.26 18.61 6.55
N LEU A 377 -8.68 18.81 5.31
CA LEU A 377 -7.77 19.27 4.26
C LEU A 377 -7.33 20.70 4.52
N GLN A 378 -6.03 20.92 4.46
CA GLN A 378 -5.39 22.22 4.62
C GLN A 378 -4.22 22.36 3.66
N ALA A 379 -4.08 23.55 3.07
CA ALA A 379 -2.94 23.89 2.22
C ALA A 379 -1.61 23.67 2.94
N ASN A 380 -0.67 22.98 2.29
CA ASN A 380 0.67 22.75 2.82
C ASN A 380 1.74 23.14 1.78
N PRO A 381 2.23 24.39 1.83
CA PRO A 381 3.24 24.85 0.88
C PRO A 381 4.55 24.06 0.89
N ALA A 382 4.87 23.38 2.01
CA ALA A 382 6.11 22.62 2.13
C ALA A 382 6.17 21.39 1.20
N VAL A 383 5.01 20.85 0.82
CA VAL A 383 4.91 19.69 -0.10
C VAL A 383 4.24 20.05 -1.44
N GLY A 384 3.68 21.26 -1.57
CA GLY A 384 3.08 21.75 -2.80
C GLY A 384 1.66 21.25 -3.09
N PHE A 385 1.01 20.60 -2.14
CA PHE A 385 -0.38 20.15 -2.19
C PHE A 385 -1.00 20.15 -0.79
N ASP A 386 -2.32 20.00 -0.70
CA ASP A 386 -3.01 19.95 0.58
C ASP A 386 -2.65 18.67 1.36
N THR A 387 -2.59 18.78 2.68
CA THR A 387 -2.41 17.67 3.60
C THR A 387 -3.47 17.70 4.69
N PHE A 388 -3.48 16.72 5.59
CA PHE A 388 -4.41 16.71 6.70
C PHE A 388 -3.89 17.59 7.84
N ALA A 389 -4.72 18.52 8.30
CA ALA A 389 -4.59 19.18 9.59
C ALA A 389 -5.34 18.38 10.66
N ASP A 390 -4.98 18.59 11.92
CA ASP A 390 -5.62 17.99 13.09
C ASP A 390 -5.72 16.46 12.99
N VAL A 391 -4.64 15.84 12.49
CA VAL A 391 -4.62 14.40 12.21
C VAL A 391 -4.89 13.59 13.48
N THR A 392 -5.88 12.74 13.40
CA THR A 392 -6.18 11.69 14.39
C THR A 392 -5.93 10.32 13.78
N ALA A 393 -5.08 9.53 14.44
CA ALA A 393 -4.94 8.11 14.09
C ALA A 393 -5.95 7.31 14.91
N VAL A 394 -6.81 6.56 14.22
CA VAL A 394 -7.68 5.57 14.87
C VAL A 394 -6.92 4.25 14.93
N PRO A 395 -6.57 3.74 16.13
CA PRO A 395 -5.75 2.56 16.25
C PRO A 395 -6.40 1.33 15.61
N GLY A 396 -5.62 0.55 14.84
CA GLY A 396 -6.12 -0.65 14.19
C GLY A 396 -6.68 -1.68 15.18
N THR A 397 -6.18 -1.73 16.41
CA THR A 397 -6.72 -2.57 17.49
C THR A 397 -8.19 -2.29 17.80
N ASP A 398 -8.62 -1.04 17.65
CA ASP A 398 -10.00 -0.61 17.91
C ASP A 398 -10.92 -0.85 16.69
N LEU A 399 -10.31 -1.15 15.55
CA LEU A 399 -10.98 -1.36 14.27
C LEU A 399 -11.15 -2.84 13.90
N LEU A 400 -10.36 -3.72 14.48
CA LEU A 400 -10.42 -5.15 14.21
C LEU A 400 -11.67 -5.77 14.86
N LEU A 401 -12.23 -6.77 14.18
CA LEU A 401 -13.28 -7.60 14.76
C LEU A 401 -12.72 -8.48 15.88
N SER A 402 -13.52 -8.74 16.90
CA SER A 402 -13.18 -9.76 17.92
C SER A 402 -13.13 -11.16 17.29
N PRO A 403 -12.47 -12.15 17.91
CA PRO A 403 -12.47 -13.53 17.41
C PRO A 403 -13.87 -14.10 17.16
N ASP A 404 -14.82 -13.83 18.04
CA ASP A 404 -16.21 -14.28 17.89
C ASP A 404 -16.90 -13.62 16.70
N GLN A 405 -16.66 -12.34 16.49
CA GLN A 405 -17.18 -11.61 15.33
C GLN A 405 -16.58 -12.13 14.01
N VAL A 406 -15.27 -12.46 13.99
CA VAL A 406 -14.63 -13.06 12.82
C VAL A 406 -15.27 -14.42 12.50
N THR A 407 -15.47 -15.25 13.53
CA THR A 407 -16.12 -16.57 13.39
C THR A 407 -17.55 -16.44 12.86
N ALA A 408 -18.33 -15.51 13.42
CA ALA A 408 -19.69 -15.24 12.97
C ALA A 408 -19.74 -14.74 11.51
N ALA A 409 -18.83 -13.81 11.13
CA ALA A 409 -18.77 -13.28 9.77
C ALA A 409 -18.37 -14.33 8.71
N ARG A 410 -17.65 -15.38 9.10
CA ARG A 410 -17.31 -16.49 8.19
C ARG A 410 -18.47 -17.47 7.97
N SER A 411 -19.42 -17.48 8.87
CA SER A 411 -20.58 -18.37 8.83
C SER A 411 -21.82 -17.73 8.17
N ALA A 412 -21.76 -16.42 7.91
CA ALA A 412 -22.81 -15.63 7.27
C ALA A 412 -22.67 -15.61 5.75
#